data_e7e525b014b4bab3c2c4cf81ac6840f6
#
_entry.id   e7e525b014b4bab3c2c4cf81ac6840f6
#
_cell.length_a   1.000
_cell.length_b   1.000
_cell.length_c   1.000
_cell.angle_alpha   90.00
_cell.angle_beta   90.00
_cell.angle_gamma   90.00
#
_symmetry.space_group_name_H-M   'P 1'
#
loop_
_entity.id
_entity.type
_entity.pdbx_description
1 polymer ?
#
loop_
_entity_poly.entity_id
_entity_poly.type
_entity_poly.pdbx_seq_one_letter_code
_entity_poly.pdbx_strand_id
1 'polypeptide(L)'
;LVSLTFISFYSGTVKSGSGIYNTSKDKEERVGRMLLMHANSREDIKEANAGDIVSLAGLKNTMTGHTLCNEDNQVLLEPMEFPDPVIEIAVEPKTKGDQEKMGEALGRLAKEDPSFRVTSDEESGQTIIKGMGELHLDIIVDRMKREFKVEANVGAPQVAYRETILKQSEFDYTHKKQSGGAGQFARVKLSIEPLEPGKGLSLIHISEPTRPSS
;
A
#
# COMPACT_ATOMS: atom_id res chain seq x y z
N LEU A 1 -7.78 9.36 17.88
CA LEU A 1 -6.56 8.84 18.53
C LEU A 1 -5.36 9.59 17.95
N VAL A 2 -4.54 10.18 18.80
CA VAL A 2 -3.29 10.84 18.40
C VAL A 2 -2.20 9.78 18.36
N SER A 3 -1.50 9.67 17.25
CA SER A 3 -0.34 8.78 17.12
C SER A 3 0.79 9.31 18.01
N LEU A 4 1.41 8.41 18.75
CA LEU A 4 2.59 8.68 19.57
C LEU A 4 3.79 7.98 18.93
N THR A 5 4.83 8.76 18.63
CA THR A 5 6.06 8.23 18.06
C THR A 5 7.15 8.27 19.12
N PHE A 6 7.69 7.11 19.48
CA PHE A 6 8.81 7.02 20.42
C PHE A 6 10.12 7.35 19.70
N ILE A 7 10.92 8.21 20.30
CA ILE A 7 12.19 8.68 19.74
C ILE A 7 13.29 8.56 20.80
N SER A 8 14.40 7.96 20.38
CA SER A 8 15.64 7.93 21.14
C SER A 8 16.54 9.08 20.68
N PHE A 9 16.98 9.90 21.62
CA PHE A 9 17.84 11.05 21.35
C PHE A 9 19.30 10.66 21.48
N TYR A 10 20.06 10.75 20.40
CA TYR A 10 21.50 10.45 20.39
C TYR A 10 22.35 11.67 20.64
N SER A 11 21.89 12.85 20.24
CA SER A 11 22.64 14.11 20.33
C SER A 11 21.71 15.31 20.39
N GLY A 12 22.15 16.38 21.02
CA GLY A 12 21.46 17.66 21.07
C GLY A 12 20.28 17.71 22.02
N THR A 13 19.47 18.76 21.86
CA THR A 13 18.27 19.04 22.66
C THR A 13 17.14 19.46 21.74
N VAL A 14 15.95 18.91 21.95
CA VAL A 14 14.74 19.26 21.21
C VAL A 14 13.71 19.85 22.17
N LYS A 15 13.05 20.93 21.76
CA LYS A 15 11.99 21.60 22.54
C LYS A 15 10.62 21.33 21.93
N SER A 16 9.61 21.25 22.79
CA SER A 16 8.22 21.17 22.34
C SER A 16 7.87 22.38 21.46
N GLY A 17 7.23 22.13 20.32
CA GLY A 17 6.84 23.14 19.34
C GLY A 17 7.92 23.53 18.32
N SER A 18 9.16 23.01 18.44
CA SER A 18 10.23 23.26 17.46
C SER A 18 10.01 22.48 16.15
N GLY A 19 10.63 22.96 15.07
CA GLY A 19 10.81 22.21 13.82
C GLY A 19 11.84 21.10 14.01
N ILE A 20 11.65 19.99 13.31
CA ILE A 20 12.58 18.87 13.22
C ILE A 20 12.57 18.36 11.79
N TYR A 21 13.72 17.99 11.27
CA TYR A 21 13.87 17.54 9.89
C TYR A 21 13.97 16.03 9.81
N ASN A 22 13.12 15.41 8.98
CA ASN A 22 13.14 13.99 8.72
C ASN A 22 14.01 13.70 7.50
N THR A 23 15.27 13.32 7.72
CA THR A 23 16.25 13.04 6.65
C THR A 23 15.88 11.82 5.80
N SER A 24 15.16 10.85 6.36
CA SER A 24 14.73 9.67 5.61
C SER A 24 13.62 9.97 4.59
N LYS A 25 12.89 11.08 4.75
CA LYS A 25 11.78 11.49 3.88
C LYS A 25 11.99 12.85 3.24
N ASP A 26 13.09 13.53 3.57
CA ASP A 26 13.40 14.88 3.08
C ASP A 26 12.25 15.87 3.35
N LYS A 27 11.79 15.90 4.61
CA LYS A 27 10.66 16.74 5.03
C LYS A 27 10.83 17.32 6.41
N GLU A 28 10.45 18.58 6.54
CA GLU A 28 10.30 19.21 7.84
C GLU A 28 9.00 18.78 8.52
N GLU A 29 9.07 18.51 9.82
CA GLU A 29 7.94 18.24 10.69
C GLU A 29 7.99 19.09 11.95
N ARG A 30 6.87 19.31 12.55
CA ARG A 30 6.78 20.07 13.81
C ARG A 30 6.54 19.13 14.98
N VAL A 31 7.38 19.26 15.99
CA VAL A 31 7.20 18.59 17.28
C VAL A 31 5.98 19.19 17.97
N GLY A 32 4.96 18.39 18.16
CA GLY A 32 3.79 18.77 18.95
C GLY A 32 4.09 18.70 20.44
N ARG A 33 3.28 17.95 21.18
CA ARG A 33 3.55 17.65 22.59
C ARG A 33 4.63 16.60 22.75
N MET A 34 5.46 16.77 23.77
CA MET A 34 6.46 15.79 24.17
C MET A 34 6.02 15.15 25.47
N LEU A 35 6.06 13.83 25.53
CA LEU A 35 5.55 13.06 26.64
C LEU A 35 6.62 12.08 27.14
N LEU A 36 6.88 12.08 28.41
CA LEU A 36 7.59 11.00 29.08
C LEU A 36 6.56 9.95 29.49
N MET A 37 6.76 8.71 29.08
CA MET A 37 5.84 7.63 29.32
C MET A 37 6.34 6.73 30.45
N HIS A 38 5.50 6.54 31.46
CA HIS A 38 5.71 5.60 32.56
C HIS A 38 4.56 4.60 32.54
N ALA A 39 4.73 3.47 31.88
CA ALA A 39 3.64 2.52 31.61
C ALA A 39 2.43 3.23 30.97
N ASN A 40 1.31 3.33 31.67
CA ASN A 40 0.10 4.03 31.19
C ASN A 40 0.03 5.50 31.60
N SER A 41 0.96 5.98 32.42
CA SER A 41 1.02 7.37 32.85
C SER A 41 1.79 8.22 31.84
N ARG A 42 1.33 9.46 31.65
CA ARG A 42 1.91 10.42 30.69
C ARG A 42 2.29 11.69 31.44
N GLU A 43 3.52 12.10 31.28
CA GLU A 43 4.01 13.36 31.83
C GLU A 43 4.41 14.30 30.68
N ASP A 44 3.85 15.50 30.62
CA ASP A 44 4.21 16.48 29.61
C ASP A 44 5.57 17.09 29.95
N ILE A 45 6.51 17.01 29.02
CA ILE A 45 7.85 17.61 29.13
C ILE A 45 8.04 18.71 28.10
N LYS A 46 8.88 19.71 28.43
CA LYS A 46 9.14 20.85 27.53
C LYS A 46 10.35 20.66 26.62
N GLU A 47 11.29 19.84 27.06
CA GLU A 47 12.54 19.55 26.32
C GLU A 47 12.98 18.12 26.57
N ALA A 48 13.71 17.56 25.60
CA ALA A 48 14.36 16.26 25.67
C ALA A 48 15.82 16.40 25.23
N ASN A 49 16.68 15.63 25.87
CA ASN A 49 18.13 15.72 25.72
C ASN A 49 18.71 14.39 25.21
N ALA A 50 19.96 14.44 24.78
CA ALA A 50 20.70 13.23 24.42
C ALA A 50 20.67 12.21 25.56
N GLY A 51 20.33 10.95 25.24
CA GLY A 51 20.13 9.83 26.17
C GLY A 51 18.67 9.57 26.56
N ASP A 52 17.77 10.55 26.31
CA ASP A 52 16.34 10.38 26.63
C ASP A 52 15.64 9.52 25.57
N ILE A 53 14.61 8.80 26.02
CA ILE A 53 13.61 8.16 25.16
C ILE A 53 12.25 8.80 25.49
N VAL A 54 11.71 9.56 24.56
CA VAL A 54 10.45 10.26 24.75
C VAL A 54 9.46 9.98 23.64
N SER A 55 8.20 10.24 23.90
CA SER A 55 7.13 10.10 22.90
C SER A 55 6.75 11.48 22.37
N LEU A 56 6.81 11.64 21.04
CA LEU A 56 6.37 12.84 20.36
C LEU A 56 5.00 12.65 19.75
N ALA A 57 4.12 13.63 19.95
CA ALA A 57 2.82 13.70 19.32
C ALA A 57 2.83 14.68 18.15
N GLY A 58 2.15 14.32 17.05
CA GLY A 58 1.94 15.23 15.91
C GLY A 58 2.84 15.00 14.71
N LEU A 59 3.76 14.05 14.76
CA LEU A 59 4.54 13.64 13.60
C LEU A 59 3.64 12.88 12.62
N LYS A 60 3.63 13.31 11.35
CA LYS A 60 2.73 12.75 10.32
C LYS A 60 3.44 11.82 9.34
N ASN A 61 4.68 12.15 9.01
CA ASN A 61 5.47 11.46 7.98
C ASN A 61 6.56 10.56 8.57
N THR A 62 6.78 10.64 9.89
CA THR A 62 7.77 9.83 10.58
C THR A 62 7.26 8.42 10.83
N MET A 63 8.08 7.44 10.46
CA MET A 63 7.84 6.01 10.65
C MET A 63 8.98 5.40 11.46
N THR A 64 8.78 4.16 11.93
CA THR A 64 9.83 3.39 12.60
C THR A 64 11.06 3.26 11.70
N GLY A 65 12.25 3.51 12.26
CA GLY A 65 13.52 3.46 11.52
C GLY A 65 13.93 4.78 10.84
N HIS A 66 13.09 5.83 10.88
CA HIS A 66 13.48 7.12 10.33
C HIS A 66 14.44 7.87 11.26
N THR A 67 15.35 8.65 10.65
CA THR A 67 16.25 9.56 11.36
C THR A 67 15.68 10.96 11.33
N LEU A 68 15.66 11.60 12.51
CA LEU A 68 15.26 13.00 12.70
C LEU A 68 16.47 13.80 13.16
N CYS A 69 16.67 14.98 12.60
CA CYS A 69 17.80 15.84 12.93
C CYS A 69 17.43 17.34 12.86
N ASN A 70 18.42 18.20 13.07
CA ASN A 70 18.31 19.60 12.74
C ASN A 70 18.53 19.79 11.23
N GLU A 71 17.79 20.67 10.58
CA GLU A 71 17.90 20.99 9.16
C GLU A 71 19.31 21.45 8.75
N ASP A 72 19.97 22.24 9.61
CA ASP A 72 21.33 22.78 9.36
C ASP A 72 22.42 21.71 9.44
N ASN A 73 22.19 20.62 10.19
CA ASN A 73 23.14 19.54 10.42
C ASN A 73 22.49 18.20 10.16
N GLN A 74 22.26 17.92 8.89
CA GLN A 74 21.60 16.69 8.48
C GLN A 74 22.51 15.48 8.63
N VAL A 75 22.02 14.49 9.37
CA VAL A 75 22.66 13.18 9.56
C VAL A 75 21.63 12.10 9.26
N LEU A 76 22.05 11.08 8.56
CA LEU A 76 21.25 9.87 8.36
C LEU A 76 21.94 8.72 9.08
N LEU A 77 21.26 8.15 10.07
CA LEU A 77 21.72 6.93 10.74
C LEU A 77 21.48 5.72 9.84
N GLU A 78 22.21 4.64 10.11
CA GLU A 78 22.04 3.38 9.41
C GLU A 78 20.56 2.93 9.47
N PRO A 79 19.92 2.67 8.31
CA PRO A 79 18.54 2.24 8.28
C PRO A 79 18.39 0.84 8.88
N MET A 80 17.29 0.62 9.61
CA MET A 80 16.94 -0.72 10.07
C MET A 80 16.46 -1.56 8.89
N GLU A 81 17.04 -2.74 8.72
CA GLU A 81 16.57 -3.73 7.75
C GLU A 81 15.47 -4.58 8.38
N PHE A 82 14.29 -4.53 7.79
CA PHE A 82 13.17 -5.37 8.18
C PHE A 82 13.06 -6.55 7.21
N PRO A 83 12.89 -7.77 7.70
CA PRO A 83 12.73 -8.93 6.84
C PRO A 83 11.46 -8.83 6.01
N ASP A 84 11.50 -9.35 4.79
CA ASP A 84 10.32 -9.42 3.95
C ASP A 84 9.28 -10.40 4.52
N PRO A 85 7.98 -10.07 4.39
CA PRO A 85 6.91 -10.96 4.83
C PRO A 85 6.97 -12.31 4.10
N VAL A 86 6.69 -13.40 4.84
CA VAL A 86 6.81 -14.78 4.32
C VAL A 86 5.46 -15.44 4.01
N ILE A 87 4.38 -14.93 4.58
CA ILE A 87 3.03 -15.44 4.31
C ILE A 87 2.07 -14.31 3.97
N GLU A 88 1.01 -14.66 3.27
CA GLU A 88 -0.03 -13.74 2.88
C GLU A 88 -1.43 -14.36 3.03
N ILE A 89 -2.40 -13.52 3.38
CA ILE A 89 -3.81 -13.88 3.45
C ILE A 89 -4.66 -12.76 2.81
N ALA A 90 -5.80 -13.14 2.26
CA ALA A 90 -6.79 -12.19 1.77
C ALA A 90 -7.74 -11.77 2.89
N VAL A 91 -8.07 -10.48 2.94
CA VAL A 91 -8.99 -9.91 3.90
C VAL A 91 -10.09 -9.17 3.17
N GLU A 92 -11.34 -9.55 3.42
CA GLU A 92 -12.52 -8.95 2.79
C GLU A 92 -13.45 -8.36 3.85
N PRO A 93 -13.89 -7.11 3.70
CA PRO A 93 -14.84 -6.53 4.64
C PRO A 93 -16.20 -7.24 4.51
N LYS A 94 -16.88 -7.47 5.64
CA LYS A 94 -18.22 -8.09 5.63
C LYS A 94 -19.29 -7.17 5.06
N THR A 95 -19.12 -5.87 5.16
CA THR A 95 -20.06 -4.86 4.65
C THR A 95 -19.33 -3.78 3.85
N LYS A 96 -20.06 -3.13 2.94
CA LYS A 96 -19.50 -1.98 2.18
C LYS A 96 -19.05 -0.82 3.09
N GLY A 97 -19.74 -0.62 4.23
CA GLY A 97 -19.37 0.41 5.19
C GLY A 97 -18.07 0.11 5.96
N ASP A 98 -17.69 -1.16 6.03
CA ASP A 98 -16.45 -1.57 6.69
C ASP A 98 -15.22 -1.48 5.76
N GLN A 99 -15.41 -1.34 4.46
CA GLN A 99 -14.30 -1.27 3.50
C GLN A 99 -13.39 -0.06 3.73
N GLU A 100 -13.99 1.12 3.91
CA GLU A 100 -13.23 2.35 4.18
C GLU A 100 -12.52 2.28 5.53
N LYS A 101 -13.25 1.81 6.57
CA LYS A 101 -12.69 1.62 7.91
C LYS A 101 -11.56 0.59 7.93
N MET A 102 -11.70 -0.49 7.13
CA MET A 102 -10.65 -1.51 6.98
C MET A 102 -9.39 -0.91 6.36
N GLY A 103 -9.53 -0.12 5.30
CA GLY A 103 -8.39 0.55 4.67
C GLY A 103 -7.67 1.50 5.65
N GLU A 104 -8.43 2.28 6.45
CA GLU A 104 -7.87 3.14 7.48
C GLU A 104 -7.17 2.34 8.59
N ALA A 105 -7.80 1.27 9.08
CA ALA A 105 -7.23 0.40 10.11
C ALA A 105 -5.93 -0.25 9.66
N LEU A 106 -5.93 -0.88 8.48
CA LEU A 106 -4.76 -1.53 7.90
C LEU A 106 -3.64 -0.53 7.63
N GLY A 107 -3.97 0.67 7.13
CA GLY A 107 -2.99 1.73 6.91
C GLY A 107 -2.34 2.25 8.21
N ARG A 108 -3.06 2.26 9.32
CA ARG A 108 -2.50 2.60 10.65
C ARG A 108 -1.61 1.48 11.17
N LEU A 109 -2.06 0.22 11.08
CA LEU A 109 -1.29 -0.94 11.52
C LEU A 109 0.01 -1.11 10.73
N ALA A 110 -0.01 -0.84 9.41
CA ALA A 110 1.18 -0.87 8.57
C ALA A 110 2.19 0.25 8.89
N LYS A 111 1.75 1.37 9.47
CA LYS A 111 2.66 2.42 9.96
C LYS A 111 3.34 2.03 11.27
N GLU A 112 2.69 1.22 12.10
CA GLU A 112 3.24 0.76 13.37
C GLU A 112 4.26 -0.36 13.17
N ASP A 113 4.02 -1.24 12.21
CA ASP A 113 4.83 -2.44 11.97
C ASP A 113 5.40 -2.47 10.54
N PRO A 114 6.68 -2.21 10.36
CA PRO A 114 7.33 -2.23 9.04
C PRO A 114 7.41 -3.63 8.40
N SER A 115 7.26 -4.71 9.16
CA SER A 115 7.23 -6.08 8.65
C SER A 115 5.85 -6.50 8.13
N PHE A 116 4.83 -5.68 8.39
CA PHE A 116 3.47 -5.86 7.91
C PHE A 116 3.23 -5.04 6.65
N ARG A 117 2.77 -5.68 5.58
CA ARG A 117 2.47 -5.02 4.31
C ARG A 117 1.04 -5.26 3.87
N VAL A 118 0.46 -4.26 3.25
CA VAL A 118 -0.89 -4.30 2.67
C VAL A 118 -0.80 -4.01 1.18
N THR A 119 -1.37 -4.87 0.37
CA THR A 119 -1.46 -4.71 -1.09
C THR A 119 -2.88 -4.98 -1.55
N SER A 120 -3.29 -4.31 -2.62
CA SER A 120 -4.55 -4.64 -3.31
C SER A 120 -4.19 -5.37 -4.59
N ASP A 121 -4.79 -6.52 -4.79
CA ASP A 121 -4.68 -7.23 -6.06
C ASP A 121 -5.65 -6.61 -7.07
N GLU A 122 -5.11 -6.09 -8.17
CA GLU A 122 -5.89 -5.41 -9.20
C GLU A 122 -6.81 -6.35 -9.98
N GLU A 123 -6.45 -7.64 -10.09
CA GLU A 123 -7.21 -8.62 -10.86
C GLU A 123 -8.38 -9.20 -10.07
N SER A 124 -8.15 -9.58 -8.81
CA SER A 124 -9.21 -10.13 -7.94
C SER A 124 -9.97 -9.05 -7.16
N GLY A 125 -9.40 -7.84 -7.05
CA GLY A 125 -9.93 -6.77 -6.21
C GLY A 125 -9.78 -7.02 -4.70
N GLN A 126 -9.08 -8.09 -4.30
CA GLN A 126 -8.89 -8.45 -2.91
C GLN A 126 -7.84 -7.59 -2.23
N THR A 127 -8.05 -7.31 -0.96
CA THR A 127 -7.01 -6.74 -0.08
C THR A 127 -6.19 -7.89 0.50
N ILE A 128 -4.90 -7.90 0.20
CA ILE A 128 -3.96 -8.90 0.67
C ILE A 128 -3.09 -8.30 1.76
N ILE A 129 -3.03 -8.96 2.90
CA ILE A 129 -2.13 -8.61 3.99
C ILE A 129 -1.01 -9.65 4.08
N LYS A 130 0.21 -9.15 4.27
CA LYS A 130 1.43 -9.96 4.30
C LYS A 130 2.14 -9.76 5.64
N GLY A 131 2.65 -10.84 6.21
CA GLY A 131 3.29 -10.81 7.52
C GLY A 131 4.31 -11.92 7.71
N MET A 132 4.96 -11.90 8.87
CA MET A 132 6.06 -12.80 9.22
C MET A 132 5.61 -14.22 9.59
N GLY A 133 4.32 -14.42 9.83
CA GLY A 133 3.79 -15.72 10.24
C GLY A 133 2.30 -15.66 10.48
N GLU A 134 1.67 -16.83 10.60
CA GLU A 134 0.22 -16.98 10.81
C GLU A 134 -0.24 -16.22 12.06
N LEU A 135 0.45 -16.45 13.20
CA LEU A 135 0.12 -15.75 14.45
C LEU A 135 0.22 -14.23 14.33
N HIS A 136 1.20 -13.73 13.56
CA HIS A 136 1.35 -12.29 13.32
C HIS A 136 0.11 -11.73 12.61
N LEU A 137 -0.34 -12.38 11.54
CA LEU A 137 -1.53 -11.96 10.79
C LEU A 137 -2.82 -12.12 11.61
N ASP A 138 -2.94 -13.17 12.42
CA ASP A 138 -4.08 -13.35 13.31
C ASP A 138 -4.18 -12.22 14.34
N ILE A 139 -3.05 -11.79 14.91
CA ILE A 139 -3.02 -10.65 15.84
C ILE A 139 -3.44 -9.36 15.13
N ILE A 140 -2.98 -9.12 13.91
CA ILE A 140 -3.38 -7.95 13.12
C ILE A 140 -4.89 -7.93 12.87
N VAL A 141 -5.46 -9.07 12.48
CA VAL A 141 -6.91 -9.21 12.24
C VAL A 141 -7.69 -9.02 13.55
N ASP A 142 -7.23 -9.57 14.66
CA ASP A 142 -7.85 -9.40 15.97
C ASP A 142 -7.77 -7.93 16.45
N ARG A 143 -6.64 -7.25 16.27
CA ARG A 143 -6.50 -5.82 16.53
C ARG A 143 -7.46 -4.98 15.66
N MET A 144 -7.58 -5.30 14.38
CA MET A 144 -8.51 -4.63 13.48
C MET A 144 -9.96 -4.74 14.01
N LYS A 145 -10.36 -5.90 14.50
CA LYS A 145 -11.67 -6.13 15.08
C LYS A 145 -11.85 -5.40 16.43
N ARG A 146 -10.90 -5.49 17.34
CA ARG A 146 -11.02 -4.95 18.71
C ARG A 146 -10.83 -3.44 18.76
N GLU A 147 -9.81 -2.90 18.07
CA GLU A 147 -9.44 -1.49 18.16
C GLU A 147 -10.24 -0.62 17.19
N PHE A 148 -10.46 -1.12 15.97
CA PHE A 148 -11.12 -0.36 14.89
C PHE A 148 -12.58 -0.74 14.67
N LYS A 149 -13.08 -1.80 15.31
CA LYS A 149 -14.46 -2.30 15.17
C LYS A 149 -14.80 -2.68 13.72
N VAL A 150 -13.85 -3.24 12.99
CA VAL A 150 -14.00 -3.72 11.63
C VAL A 150 -14.07 -5.24 11.65
N GLU A 151 -15.13 -5.80 11.06
CA GLU A 151 -15.26 -7.23 10.83
C GLU A 151 -14.88 -7.58 9.40
N ALA A 152 -13.99 -8.56 9.25
CA ALA A 152 -13.55 -9.04 7.96
C ALA A 152 -13.58 -10.56 7.89
N ASN A 153 -13.78 -11.07 6.69
CA ASN A 153 -13.54 -12.46 6.35
C ASN A 153 -12.07 -12.63 5.98
N VAL A 154 -11.48 -13.70 6.47
CA VAL A 154 -10.08 -14.04 6.20
C VAL A 154 -10.04 -15.34 5.40
N GLY A 155 -9.23 -15.38 4.37
CA GLY A 155 -9.09 -16.55 3.51
C GLY A 155 -7.76 -16.56 2.75
N ALA A 156 -7.56 -17.63 1.98
CA ALA A 156 -6.43 -17.68 1.06
C ALA A 156 -6.63 -16.68 -0.10
N PRO A 157 -5.56 -16.05 -0.59
CA PRO A 157 -5.65 -15.22 -1.78
C PRO A 157 -6.17 -16.01 -2.98
N GLN A 158 -6.96 -15.36 -3.82
CA GLN A 158 -7.38 -15.95 -5.09
C GLN A 158 -6.21 -16.01 -6.05
N VAL A 159 -6.06 -17.11 -6.75
CA VAL A 159 -5.06 -17.24 -7.81
C VAL A 159 -5.61 -16.60 -9.07
N ALA A 160 -4.97 -15.53 -9.54
CA ALA A 160 -5.29 -14.92 -10.80
C ALA A 160 -4.68 -15.76 -11.93
N TYR A 161 -5.52 -16.51 -12.63
CA TYR A 161 -5.11 -17.27 -13.81
C TYR A 161 -5.01 -16.32 -15.00
N ARG A 162 -3.90 -16.39 -15.72
CA ARG A 162 -3.68 -15.66 -16.95
C ARG A 162 -3.59 -16.63 -18.11
N GLU A 163 -4.30 -16.31 -19.16
CA GLU A 163 -4.22 -17.06 -20.40
C GLU A 163 -3.09 -16.51 -21.27
N THR A 164 -2.44 -17.40 -21.99
CA THR A 164 -1.44 -17.05 -23.00
C THR A 164 -1.61 -17.90 -24.23
N ILE A 165 -1.22 -17.34 -25.37
CA ILE A 165 -1.19 -18.08 -26.62
C ILE A 165 0.19 -18.71 -26.79
N LEU A 166 0.20 -19.95 -27.30
CA LEU A 166 1.45 -20.71 -27.51
C LEU A 166 1.89 -20.73 -28.98
N LYS A 167 0.99 -20.38 -29.90
CA LYS A 167 1.22 -20.43 -31.33
C LYS A 167 0.61 -19.22 -32.00
N GLN A 168 1.21 -18.79 -33.10
CA GLN A 168 0.61 -17.79 -33.98
C GLN A 168 -0.72 -18.31 -34.54
N SER A 169 -1.72 -17.48 -34.55
CA SER A 169 -3.05 -17.78 -35.07
C SER A 169 -3.57 -16.61 -35.90
N GLU A 170 -4.13 -16.94 -37.06
CA GLU A 170 -4.80 -15.98 -37.91
C GLU A 170 -6.31 -16.21 -37.87
N PHE A 171 -7.03 -15.12 -37.82
CA PHE A 171 -8.48 -15.16 -37.76
C PHE A 171 -9.09 -14.13 -38.72
N ASP A 172 -10.00 -14.58 -39.57
CA ASP A 172 -10.75 -13.74 -40.52
C ASP A 172 -12.24 -13.91 -40.24
N TYR A 173 -12.83 -12.89 -39.65
CA TYR A 173 -14.26 -12.91 -39.27
C TYR A 173 -15.04 -11.86 -40.03
N THR A 174 -16.14 -12.29 -40.65
CA THR A 174 -17.07 -11.43 -41.33
C THR A 174 -18.42 -11.42 -40.57
N HIS A 175 -18.76 -10.31 -39.99
CA HIS A 175 -20.09 -10.08 -39.44
C HIS A 175 -21.02 -9.55 -40.53
N LYS A 176 -22.03 -10.33 -40.88
CA LYS A 176 -23.08 -9.91 -41.81
C LYS A 176 -24.44 -10.21 -41.18
N LYS A 177 -25.16 -9.18 -40.80
CA LYS A 177 -26.51 -9.34 -40.24
C LYS A 177 -27.47 -8.42 -41.01
N GLN A 178 -28.52 -8.99 -41.57
CA GLN A 178 -29.56 -8.28 -42.28
C GLN A 178 -30.91 -8.72 -41.74
N SER A 179 -31.57 -7.84 -41.03
CA SER A 179 -32.90 -8.05 -40.47
C SER A 179 -33.74 -6.79 -40.71
N GLY A 180 -34.29 -6.63 -41.93
CA GLY A 180 -35.23 -5.55 -42.28
C GLY A 180 -34.62 -4.15 -42.12
N GLY A 181 -34.18 -3.50 -43.20
CA GLY A 181 -33.57 -2.17 -43.19
C GLY A 181 -32.09 -2.15 -43.50
N ALA A 182 -31.34 -1.15 -43.04
CA ALA A 182 -29.91 -1.04 -43.24
C ALA A 182 -29.18 -2.19 -42.54
N GLY A 183 -28.48 -3.07 -43.30
CA GLY A 183 -27.74 -4.20 -42.78
C GLY A 183 -26.45 -3.78 -42.06
N GLN A 184 -26.01 -4.65 -41.15
CA GLN A 184 -24.70 -4.50 -40.48
C GLN A 184 -23.68 -5.36 -41.21
N PHE A 185 -22.55 -4.76 -41.56
CA PHE A 185 -21.43 -5.45 -42.17
C PHE A 185 -20.11 -5.01 -41.55
N ALA A 186 -19.32 -5.96 -41.09
CA ALA A 186 -17.95 -5.71 -40.68
C ALA A 186 -17.09 -6.95 -40.98
N ARG A 187 -15.87 -6.76 -41.42
CA ARG A 187 -14.89 -7.82 -41.58
C ARG A 187 -13.62 -7.45 -40.84
N VAL A 188 -13.13 -8.34 -40.02
CA VAL A 188 -11.92 -8.16 -39.23
C VAL A 188 -10.97 -9.32 -39.52
N LYS A 189 -9.74 -8.97 -39.89
CA LYS A 189 -8.64 -9.95 -39.96
C LYS A 189 -7.64 -9.64 -38.86
N LEU A 190 -7.34 -10.65 -38.07
CA LEU A 190 -6.41 -10.54 -36.96
C LEU A 190 -5.34 -11.62 -37.09
N SER A 191 -4.11 -11.27 -36.82
CA SER A 191 -3.03 -12.20 -36.56
C SER A 191 -2.55 -11.97 -35.14
N ILE A 192 -2.54 -13.03 -34.35
CA ILE A 192 -2.12 -13.00 -32.94
C ILE A 192 -0.91 -13.92 -32.83
N GLU A 193 0.17 -13.40 -32.26
CA GLU A 193 1.39 -14.13 -32.00
C GLU A 193 1.84 -14.04 -30.55
N PRO A 194 2.50 -15.09 -30.01
CA PRO A 194 3.02 -15.05 -28.65
C PRO A 194 4.17 -14.06 -28.55
N LEU A 195 4.17 -13.26 -27.47
CA LEU A 195 5.28 -12.38 -27.10
C LEU A 195 6.11 -13.00 -25.98
N GLU A 196 7.30 -12.48 -25.76
CA GLU A 196 8.12 -12.84 -24.61
C GLU A 196 7.41 -12.51 -23.30
N PRO A 197 7.57 -13.33 -22.23
CA PRO A 197 6.98 -13.08 -20.93
C PRO A 197 7.30 -11.67 -20.43
N GLY A 198 6.27 -10.97 -19.95
CA GLY A 198 6.42 -9.62 -19.39
C GLY A 198 6.23 -8.46 -20.36
N LYS A 199 6.15 -8.69 -21.66
CA LYS A 199 5.93 -7.61 -22.65
C LYS A 199 4.47 -7.14 -22.76
N GLY A 200 3.52 -7.84 -22.12
CA GLY A 200 2.11 -7.47 -22.16
C GLY A 200 1.51 -7.54 -23.57
N LEU A 201 0.42 -6.80 -23.80
CA LEU A 201 -0.24 -6.68 -25.09
C LEU A 201 0.44 -5.59 -25.94
N SER A 202 0.86 -5.94 -27.15
CA SER A 202 1.35 -4.99 -28.15
C SER A 202 0.48 -5.04 -29.41
N LEU A 203 0.02 -3.86 -29.86
CA LEU A 203 -0.74 -3.71 -31.10
C LEU A 203 0.16 -3.05 -32.14
N ILE A 204 0.54 -3.81 -33.19
CA ILE A 204 1.55 -3.35 -34.15
C ILE A 204 0.94 -2.69 -35.38
N HIS A 205 -0.23 -3.10 -35.85
CA HIS A 205 -0.93 -2.49 -36.97
C HIS A 205 -2.42 -2.38 -36.70
N ILE A 206 -2.95 -1.15 -36.60
CA ILE A 206 -4.37 -0.87 -36.70
C ILE A 206 -4.60 -0.26 -38.10
N SER A 207 -5.15 -1.05 -39.01
CA SER A 207 -5.68 -0.49 -40.25
C SER A 207 -7.11 0.00 -40.02
N GLU A 208 -7.39 1.27 -40.27
CA GLU A 208 -8.76 1.75 -40.29
C GLU A 208 -9.62 0.95 -41.27
N PRO A 209 -10.86 0.59 -40.88
CA PRO A 209 -11.78 -0.06 -41.82
C PRO A 209 -12.07 0.90 -42.97
N THR A 210 -11.62 0.54 -44.19
CA THR A 210 -12.00 1.23 -45.40
C THR A 210 -13.53 1.16 -45.53
N ARG A 211 -14.22 2.29 -45.47
CA ARG A 211 -15.63 2.34 -45.82
C ARG A 211 -15.77 1.83 -47.26
N PRO A 212 -16.69 0.91 -47.55
CA PRO A 212 -17.02 0.61 -48.96
C PRO A 212 -17.55 1.90 -49.59
N SER A 213 -16.94 2.29 -50.70
CA SER A 213 -17.49 3.33 -51.58
C SER A 213 -18.86 2.87 -52.05
N SER A 214 -19.87 3.69 -51.81
CA SER A 214 -21.25 3.54 -52.28
C SER A 214 -21.30 3.54 -53.78
#